data_6fa32feb792883376595856e92ba36b8
#
_entry.id   6fa32feb792883376595856e92ba36b8
#
_cell.length_a   1.000
_cell.length_b   1.000
_cell.length_c   1.000
_cell.angle_alpha   90.00
_cell.angle_beta   90.00
_cell.angle_gamma   90.00
#
_symmetry.space_group_name_H-M   'P 1'
#
loop_
_entity.id
_entity.type
_entity.pdbx_description
1 polymer ?
#
loop_
_entity_poly.entity_id
_entity_poly.type
_entity_poly.pdbx_seq_one_letter_code
_entity_poly.pdbx_strand_id
1 'polypeptide(L)'
;VNRERLSALAHTWHPIASPISDDEVQRLLERSIPHENAVILDLGCGGAEWLIRALAAYPKLRAVGVDTSEFALSRARTAATDRGVADRLTLHHQSATEFPAAPEFDTVLCIGSTHAFGGLPATLAALRTHVRPGGRALIGDAYWETEPTPAALEIFGDLPDLPELLDQVISAGWTPTHGHTSTRGELDAYEWSWTGSLTEWALDHPEDPDQAEALTAAATHRDEWLRDYRASFGFACVVARA
;
A
#
# COMPACT_ATOMS: atom_id res chain seq x y z
N VAL A 1 -23.87 -0.78 2.98
CA VAL A 1 -22.67 -0.45 3.73
C VAL A 1 -21.58 0.02 2.81
N ASN A 2 -20.97 1.13 3.17
CA ASN A 2 -19.88 1.71 2.38
C ASN A 2 -18.54 1.07 2.81
N ARG A 3 -18.14 -0.02 2.14
CA ARG A 3 -16.86 -0.71 2.40
C ARG A 3 -15.63 0.24 2.30
N GLU A 4 -15.67 1.20 1.38
CA GLU A 4 -14.61 2.20 1.23
C GLU A 4 -14.47 3.09 2.47
N ARG A 5 -15.63 3.49 3.03
CA ARG A 5 -15.65 4.28 4.27
C ARG A 5 -15.07 3.49 5.44
N LEU A 6 -15.48 2.23 5.64
CA LEU A 6 -14.96 1.38 6.70
C LEU A 6 -13.46 1.13 6.55
N SER A 7 -13.01 0.82 5.35
CA SER A 7 -11.57 0.67 5.06
C SER A 7 -10.79 1.94 5.40
N ALA A 8 -11.29 3.11 4.99
CA ALA A 8 -10.60 4.36 5.29
C ALA A 8 -10.60 4.72 6.78
N LEU A 9 -11.66 4.39 7.53
CA LEU A 9 -11.71 4.54 8.99
C LEU A 9 -10.71 3.61 9.69
N ALA A 10 -10.61 2.37 9.24
CA ALA A 10 -9.66 1.39 9.76
C ALA A 10 -8.19 1.83 9.64
N HIS A 11 -7.85 2.61 8.62
CA HIS A 11 -6.49 3.12 8.41
C HIS A 11 -6.23 4.50 9.07
N THR A 12 -7.11 4.97 9.96
CA THR A 12 -6.96 6.29 10.59
C THR A 12 -5.69 6.40 11.45
N TRP A 13 -5.35 5.38 12.23
CA TRP A 13 -4.15 5.37 13.08
C TRP A 13 -2.90 4.88 12.36
N HIS A 14 -3.06 4.27 11.18
CA HIS A 14 -1.95 3.79 10.37
C HIS A 14 -2.15 4.19 8.91
N PRO A 15 -2.00 5.48 8.56
CA PRO A 15 -2.38 6.00 7.25
C PRO A 15 -1.52 5.50 6.10
N ILE A 16 -0.35 4.90 6.38
CA ILE A 16 0.49 4.26 5.36
C ILE A 16 -0.19 3.03 4.73
N ALA A 17 -1.22 2.47 5.37
CA ALA A 17 -2.04 1.37 4.90
C ALA A 17 -1.25 0.09 4.49
N SER A 18 -0.14 -0.15 5.16
CA SER A 18 0.71 -1.34 5.00
C SER A 18 1.47 -1.61 6.30
N PRO A 19 1.80 -2.87 6.62
CA PRO A 19 2.40 -3.23 7.90
C PRO A 19 3.89 -2.89 7.98
N ILE A 20 4.22 -1.60 7.92
CA ILE A 20 5.58 -1.08 7.86
C ILE A 20 5.70 0.10 8.83
N SER A 21 6.79 0.19 9.55
CA SER A 21 7.09 1.30 10.45
C SER A 21 7.42 2.58 9.69
N ASP A 22 7.21 3.73 10.33
CA ASP A 22 7.51 5.05 9.75
C ASP A 22 8.98 5.18 9.33
N ASP A 23 9.90 4.62 10.12
CA ASP A 23 11.33 4.63 9.82
C ASP A 23 11.66 3.82 8.56
N GLU A 24 11.02 2.66 8.37
CA GLU A 24 11.23 1.85 7.16
C GLU A 24 10.58 2.48 5.94
N VAL A 25 9.41 3.12 6.08
CA VAL A 25 8.81 3.92 5.00
C VAL A 25 9.81 4.98 4.51
N GLN A 26 10.42 5.72 5.44
CA GLN A 26 11.41 6.73 5.10
C GLN A 26 12.62 6.12 4.37
N ARG A 27 13.17 5.00 4.85
CA ARG A 27 14.30 4.31 4.21
C ARG A 27 13.95 3.79 2.81
N LEU A 28 12.77 3.22 2.64
CA LEU A 28 12.30 2.73 1.35
C LEU A 28 12.13 3.88 0.34
N LEU A 29 11.58 5.01 0.76
CA LEU A 29 11.49 6.22 -0.08
C LEU A 29 12.89 6.75 -0.46
N GLU A 30 13.83 6.84 0.47
CA GLU A 30 15.21 7.26 0.19
C GLU A 30 15.91 6.33 -0.81
N ARG A 31 15.62 5.03 -0.78
CA ARG A 31 16.19 4.05 -1.71
C ARG A 31 15.49 4.04 -3.06
N SER A 32 14.20 4.40 -3.11
CA SER A 32 13.40 4.39 -4.34
C SER A 32 13.48 5.70 -5.13
N ILE A 33 13.71 6.85 -4.49
CA ILE A 33 13.77 8.16 -5.13
C ILE A 33 15.20 8.46 -5.59
N PRO A 34 15.45 8.57 -6.93
CA PRO A 34 16.81 8.70 -7.45
C PRO A 34 17.43 10.10 -7.27
N HIS A 35 16.63 11.15 -7.21
CA HIS A 35 17.06 12.55 -7.10
C HIS A 35 15.92 13.48 -6.64
N GLU A 36 16.26 14.68 -6.18
CA GLU A 36 15.32 15.64 -5.60
C GLU A 36 14.21 16.15 -6.54
N ASN A 37 14.43 16.12 -7.84
CA ASN A 37 13.48 16.58 -8.87
C ASN A 37 12.69 15.41 -9.50
N ALA A 38 12.70 14.24 -8.87
CA ALA A 38 12.04 13.05 -9.41
C ALA A 38 10.53 13.28 -9.60
N VAL A 39 9.97 12.59 -10.59
CA VAL A 39 8.53 12.45 -10.77
C VAL A 39 8.16 11.01 -10.44
N ILE A 40 7.25 10.84 -9.48
CA ILE A 40 6.86 9.51 -9.02
C ILE A 40 5.38 9.24 -9.26
N LEU A 41 5.04 7.98 -9.52
CA LEU A 41 3.68 7.49 -9.72
C LEU A 41 3.37 6.42 -8.66
N ASP A 42 2.15 6.44 -8.11
CA ASP A 42 1.65 5.38 -7.24
C ASP A 42 0.33 4.83 -7.81
N LEU A 43 0.33 3.55 -8.16
CA LEU A 43 -0.81 2.83 -8.72
C LEU A 43 -1.53 2.05 -7.63
N GLY A 44 -2.71 2.52 -7.23
CA GLY A 44 -3.45 2.10 -6.05
C GLY A 44 -3.00 2.89 -4.82
N CYS A 45 -2.93 4.21 -4.94
CA CYS A 45 -2.32 5.08 -3.94
C CYS A 45 -3.15 5.25 -2.65
N GLY A 46 -4.44 4.84 -2.64
CA GLY A 46 -5.32 5.04 -1.50
C GLY A 46 -5.33 6.48 -1.00
N GLY A 47 -5.02 6.69 0.28
CA GLY A 47 -4.85 8.01 0.91
C GLY A 47 -3.57 8.75 0.53
N ALA A 48 -2.80 8.24 -0.42
CA ALA A 48 -1.56 8.80 -0.97
C ALA A 48 -0.47 9.11 0.10
N GLU A 49 -0.47 8.43 1.23
CA GLU A 49 0.45 8.72 2.33
C GLU A 49 1.92 8.51 1.92
N TRP A 50 2.23 7.50 1.10
CA TRP A 50 3.57 7.31 0.53
C TRP A 50 4.02 8.52 -0.28
N LEU A 51 3.15 9.03 -1.15
CA LEU A 51 3.43 10.20 -1.98
C LEU A 51 3.56 11.47 -1.15
N ILE A 52 2.68 11.67 -0.16
CA ILE A 52 2.68 12.85 0.72
C ILE A 52 3.97 12.91 1.54
N ARG A 53 4.44 11.77 2.07
CA ARG A 53 5.73 11.68 2.79
C ARG A 53 6.91 11.97 1.87
N ALA A 54 6.90 11.43 0.66
CA ALA A 54 7.92 11.72 -0.35
C ALA A 54 7.97 13.22 -0.69
N LEU A 55 6.82 13.85 -0.94
CA LEU A 55 6.71 15.27 -1.24
C LEU A 55 7.16 16.18 -0.09
N ALA A 56 6.90 15.76 1.15
CA ALA A 56 7.36 16.48 2.34
C ALA A 56 8.90 16.41 2.51
N ALA A 57 9.49 15.24 2.22
CA ALA A 57 10.93 15.03 2.32
C ALA A 57 11.73 15.67 1.17
N TYR A 58 11.13 15.77 -0.04
CA TYR A 58 11.79 16.25 -1.25
C TYR A 58 11.06 17.46 -1.84
N PRO A 59 11.49 18.71 -1.57
CA PRO A 59 10.75 19.93 -1.93
C PRO A 59 10.53 20.15 -3.44
N LYS A 60 11.33 19.51 -4.31
CA LYS A 60 11.23 19.64 -5.76
C LYS A 60 10.57 18.44 -6.46
N LEU A 61 10.27 17.39 -5.70
CA LEU A 61 9.60 16.19 -6.19
C LEU A 61 8.17 16.50 -6.62
N ARG A 62 7.70 15.81 -7.64
CA ARG A 62 6.30 15.80 -8.09
C ARG A 62 5.75 14.38 -8.00
N ALA A 63 4.48 14.25 -7.68
CA ALA A 63 3.85 12.96 -7.49
C ALA A 63 2.50 12.88 -8.20
N VAL A 64 2.21 11.70 -8.72
CA VAL A 64 0.93 11.32 -9.32
C VAL A 64 0.42 10.10 -8.57
N GLY A 65 -0.82 10.15 -8.09
CA GLY A 65 -1.50 9.03 -7.46
C GLY A 65 -2.75 8.63 -8.24
N VAL A 66 -2.99 7.34 -8.35
CA VAL A 66 -4.16 6.77 -9.05
C VAL A 66 -4.87 5.81 -8.11
N ASP A 67 -6.17 6.01 -7.90
CA ASP A 67 -6.99 5.11 -7.08
C ASP A 67 -8.46 5.12 -7.55
N THR A 68 -9.18 4.06 -7.26
CA THR A 68 -10.62 3.93 -7.55
C THR A 68 -11.51 4.48 -6.44
N SER A 69 -10.98 4.71 -5.22
CA SER A 69 -11.72 5.19 -4.08
C SER A 69 -11.71 6.72 -3.99
N GLU A 70 -12.81 7.36 -4.41
CA GLU A 70 -12.94 8.81 -4.23
C GLU A 70 -12.90 9.22 -2.76
N PHE A 71 -13.33 8.33 -1.86
CA PHE A 71 -13.26 8.59 -0.43
C PHE A 71 -11.80 8.69 0.05
N ALA A 72 -10.94 7.76 -0.37
CA ALA A 72 -9.52 7.77 -0.05
C ALA A 72 -8.81 8.99 -0.69
N LEU A 73 -9.11 9.29 -1.96
CA LEU A 73 -8.55 10.44 -2.65
C LEU A 73 -8.97 11.78 -2.04
N SER A 74 -10.20 11.89 -1.51
CA SER A 74 -10.64 13.08 -0.78
C SER A 74 -9.82 13.31 0.49
N ARG A 75 -9.55 12.25 1.25
CA ARG A 75 -8.64 12.31 2.41
C ARG A 75 -7.22 12.68 2.02
N ALA A 76 -6.72 12.12 0.91
CA ALA A 76 -5.40 12.44 0.37
C ALA A 76 -5.27 13.93 0.04
N ARG A 77 -6.29 14.57 -0.58
CA ARG A 77 -6.30 16.01 -0.87
C ARG A 77 -6.24 16.84 0.41
N THR A 78 -7.00 16.46 1.43
CA THR A 78 -6.98 17.13 2.74
C THR A 78 -5.59 17.00 3.39
N ALA A 79 -5.06 15.79 3.48
CA ALA A 79 -3.74 15.54 4.08
C ALA A 79 -2.61 16.24 3.33
N ALA A 80 -2.67 16.30 2.00
CA ALA A 80 -1.69 17.03 1.19
C ALA A 80 -1.76 18.55 1.43
N THR A 81 -2.96 19.09 1.60
CA THR A 81 -3.17 20.50 1.94
C THR A 81 -2.62 20.83 3.32
N ASP A 82 -2.94 20.03 4.33
CA ASP A 82 -2.49 20.21 5.71
C ASP A 82 -0.95 20.15 5.83
N ARG A 83 -0.30 19.34 4.98
CA ARG A 83 1.17 19.24 4.93
C ARG A 83 1.85 20.18 3.92
N GLY A 84 1.07 21.05 3.24
CA GLY A 84 1.61 22.06 2.32
C GLY A 84 2.27 21.49 1.06
N VAL A 85 1.78 20.35 0.55
CA VAL A 85 2.35 19.66 -0.62
C VAL A 85 1.36 19.48 -1.77
N ALA A 86 0.13 20.00 -1.63
CA ALA A 86 -0.96 19.80 -2.59
C ALA A 86 -0.66 20.31 -4.00
N ASP A 87 0.16 21.36 -4.14
CA ASP A 87 0.58 21.94 -5.42
C ASP A 87 1.48 21.03 -6.27
N ARG A 88 2.05 20.00 -5.64
CA ARG A 88 2.96 19.04 -6.29
C ARG A 88 2.39 17.61 -6.38
N LEU A 89 1.14 17.40 -5.93
CA LEU A 89 0.42 16.13 -5.97
C LEU A 89 -0.74 16.22 -6.98
N THR A 90 -0.73 15.32 -7.96
CA THR A 90 -1.87 15.12 -8.86
C THR A 90 -2.54 13.79 -8.53
N LEU A 91 -3.87 13.78 -8.38
CA LEU A 91 -4.65 12.60 -8.06
C LEU A 91 -5.67 12.30 -9.14
N HIS A 92 -5.72 11.05 -9.60
CA HIS A 92 -6.66 10.55 -10.60
C HIS A 92 -7.61 9.54 -9.99
N HIS A 93 -8.91 9.80 -10.11
CA HIS A 93 -9.97 8.87 -9.71
C HIS A 93 -10.30 7.95 -10.88
N GLN A 94 -9.58 6.84 -11.00
CA GLN A 94 -9.78 5.81 -12.04
C GLN A 94 -9.10 4.51 -11.66
N SER A 95 -9.37 3.44 -12.42
CA SER A 95 -8.65 2.19 -12.29
C SER A 95 -7.17 2.38 -12.65
N ALA A 96 -6.28 1.81 -11.83
CA ALA A 96 -4.84 1.77 -12.10
C ALA A 96 -4.52 1.03 -13.42
N THR A 97 -5.34 0.05 -13.80
CA THR A 97 -5.19 -0.69 -15.07
C THR A 97 -5.57 0.12 -16.30
N GLU A 98 -6.33 1.21 -16.14
CA GLU A 98 -6.76 2.11 -17.20
C GLU A 98 -5.91 3.38 -17.27
N PHE A 99 -4.97 3.56 -16.35
CA PHE A 99 -4.08 4.71 -16.38
C PHE A 99 -3.17 4.65 -17.61
N PRO A 100 -3.12 5.72 -18.44
CA PRO A 100 -2.39 5.68 -19.71
C PRO A 100 -0.92 5.38 -19.50
N ALA A 101 -0.40 4.38 -20.22
CA ALA A 101 1.01 4.02 -20.19
C ALA A 101 1.88 5.18 -20.71
N ALA A 102 2.84 5.63 -19.92
CA ALA A 102 3.79 6.67 -20.27
C ALA A 102 5.12 6.41 -19.53
N PRO A 103 6.23 6.11 -20.21
CA PRO A 103 7.52 5.83 -19.58
C PRO A 103 8.21 7.13 -19.15
N GLU A 104 7.57 7.89 -18.26
CA GLU A 104 8.01 9.23 -17.84
C GLU A 104 8.35 9.36 -16.36
N PHE A 105 8.06 8.33 -15.56
CA PHE A 105 8.28 8.38 -14.11
C PHE A 105 9.67 7.86 -13.72
N ASP A 106 10.32 8.55 -12.80
CA ASP A 106 11.61 8.14 -12.23
C ASP A 106 11.44 6.96 -11.29
N THR A 107 10.30 6.94 -10.58
CA THR A 107 9.92 5.84 -9.70
C THR A 107 8.42 5.57 -9.84
N VAL A 108 8.06 4.30 -9.86
CA VAL A 108 6.67 3.84 -9.81
C VAL A 108 6.47 2.99 -8.57
N LEU A 109 5.34 3.21 -7.88
CA LEU A 109 4.95 2.49 -6.66
C LEU A 109 3.70 1.65 -6.94
N CYS A 110 3.62 0.49 -6.30
CA CYS A 110 2.39 -0.27 -6.10
C CYS A 110 2.56 -1.07 -4.81
N ILE A 111 1.87 -0.67 -3.74
CA ILE A 111 2.06 -1.24 -2.41
C ILE A 111 0.72 -1.72 -1.87
N GLY A 112 0.58 -3.04 -1.66
CA GLY A 112 -0.67 -3.67 -1.20
C GLY A 112 -1.82 -3.63 -2.20
N SER A 113 -1.54 -3.30 -3.49
CA SER A 113 -2.58 -3.10 -4.53
C SER A 113 -2.38 -3.99 -5.75
N THR A 114 -1.53 -5.02 -5.68
CA THR A 114 -1.24 -5.93 -6.80
C THR A 114 -2.47 -6.69 -7.29
N HIS A 115 -3.44 -6.93 -6.40
CA HIS A 115 -4.73 -7.55 -6.72
C HIS A 115 -5.51 -6.78 -7.79
N ALA A 116 -5.33 -5.46 -7.91
CA ALA A 116 -5.97 -4.64 -8.93
C ALA A 116 -5.55 -5.02 -10.35
N PHE A 117 -4.35 -5.59 -10.50
CA PHE A 117 -3.79 -6.06 -11.78
C PHE A 117 -3.96 -7.57 -12.00
N GLY A 118 -4.50 -8.29 -11.03
CA GLY A 118 -4.59 -9.76 -11.06
C GLY A 118 -3.35 -10.47 -10.50
N GLY A 119 -2.57 -9.80 -9.65
CA GLY A 119 -1.42 -10.33 -8.94
C GLY A 119 -0.09 -9.71 -9.32
N LEU A 120 0.97 -10.11 -8.62
CA LEU A 120 2.30 -9.52 -8.73
C LEU A 120 2.90 -9.54 -10.14
N PRO A 121 2.86 -10.66 -10.91
CA PRO A 121 3.44 -10.68 -12.27
C PRO A 121 2.82 -9.65 -13.22
N ALA A 122 1.50 -9.52 -13.21
CA ALA A 122 0.80 -8.55 -14.05
C ALA A 122 1.07 -7.10 -13.60
N THR A 123 1.17 -6.87 -12.29
CA THR A 123 1.58 -5.58 -11.72
C THR A 123 2.97 -5.20 -12.21
N LEU A 124 3.96 -6.09 -12.09
CA LEU A 124 5.34 -5.84 -12.52
C LEU A 124 5.44 -5.48 -14.02
N ALA A 125 4.64 -6.13 -14.85
CA ALA A 125 4.55 -5.79 -16.27
C ALA A 125 3.92 -4.41 -16.49
N ALA A 126 2.87 -4.06 -15.75
CA ALA A 126 2.23 -2.75 -15.82
C ALA A 126 3.19 -1.64 -15.38
N LEU A 127 3.89 -1.78 -14.24
CA LEU A 127 4.85 -0.79 -13.75
C LEU A 127 5.93 -0.46 -14.79
N ARG A 128 6.37 -1.44 -15.57
CA ARG A 128 7.36 -1.23 -16.64
C ARG A 128 6.89 -0.29 -17.73
N THR A 129 5.59 -0.19 -17.98
CA THR A 129 5.06 0.71 -19.02
C THR A 129 5.09 2.18 -18.60
N HIS A 130 5.27 2.46 -17.32
CA HIS A 130 5.26 3.80 -16.74
C HIS A 130 6.65 4.31 -16.35
N VAL A 131 7.57 3.39 -16.03
CA VAL A 131 8.91 3.76 -15.58
C VAL A 131 9.81 4.09 -16.77
N ARG A 132 10.61 5.15 -16.65
CA ARG A 132 11.64 5.49 -17.66
C ARG A 132 12.80 4.50 -17.62
N PRO A 133 13.59 4.38 -18.71
CA PRO A 133 14.78 3.53 -18.72
C PRO A 133 15.70 3.85 -17.55
N GLY A 134 16.09 2.81 -16.78
CA GLY A 134 16.93 2.94 -15.58
C GLY A 134 16.24 3.53 -14.34
N GLY A 135 14.95 3.77 -14.41
CA GLY A 135 14.14 4.18 -13.27
C GLY A 135 13.93 3.05 -12.27
N ARG A 136 13.09 3.28 -11.26
CA ARG A 136 12.92 2.38 -10.12
C ARG A 136 11.46 2.00 -9.92
N ALA A 137 11.24 0.86 -9.27
CA ALA A 137 9.96 0.48 -8.69
C ALA A 137 10.09 0.31 -7.18
N LEU A 138 9.05 0.67 -6.45
CA LEU A 138 8.83 0.27 -5.06
C LEU A 138 7.56 -0.56 -5.02
N ILE A 139 7.71 -1.85 -4.74
CA ILE A 139 6.64 -2.84 -4.79
C ILE A 139 6.45 -3.38 -3.38
N GLY A 140 5.21 -3.39 -2.89
CA GLY A 140 4.86 -4.01 -1.62
C GLY A 140 3.78 -5.07 -1.82
N ASP A 141 4.03 -6.31 -1.38
CA ASP A 141 3.06 -7.39 -1.50
C ASP A 141 3.17 -8.40 -0.35
N ALA A 142 2.11 -9.17 -0.18
CA ALA A 142 2.03 -10.24 0.80
C ALA A 142 2.73 -11.51 0.31
N TYR A 143 3.19 -12.31 1.26
CA TYR A 143 3.77 -13.63 1.02
C TYR A 143 3.48 -14.56 2.20
N TRP A 144 3.61 -15.88 2.00
CA TRP A 144 3.57 -16.84 3.08
C TRP A 144 4.96 -17.01 3.71
N GLU A 145 5.10 -16.60 4.97
CA GLU A 145 6.35 -16.76 5.75
C GLU A 145 6.51 -18.21 6.22
N THR A 146 5.39 -18.88 6.51
CA THR A 146 5.30 -20.29 6.86
C THR A 146 4.06 -20.90 6.23
N GLU A 147 3.90 -22.23 6.30
CA GLU A 147 2.72 -22.93 5.81
C GLU A 147 1.42 -22.31 6.37
N PRO A 148 0.51 -21.82 5.50
CA PRO A 148 -0.72 -21.20 5.92
C PRO A 148 -1.75 -22.22 6.43
N THR A 149 -2.65 -21.78 7.29
CA THR A 149 -3.82 -22.57 7.66
C THR A 149 -4.82 -22.62 6.50
N PRO A 150 -5.72 -23.60 6.44
CA PRO A 150 -6.80 -23.60 5.44
C PRO A 150 -7.65 -22.32 5.47
N ALA A 151 -7.92 -21.76 6.65
CA ALA A 151 -8.65 -20.51 6.78
C ALA A 151 -7.86 -19.31 6.24
N ALA A 152 -6.54 -19.25 6.47
CA ALA A 152 -5.68 -18.22 5.88
C ALA A 152 -5.67 -18.27 4.35
N LEU A 153 -5.67 -19.47 3.76
CA LEU A 153 -5.81 -19.66 2.31
C LEU A 153 -7.17 -19.19 1.77
N GLU A 154 -8.25 -19.36 2.52
CA GLU A 154 -9.57 -18.84 2.14
C GLU A 154 -9.60 -17.30 2.14
N ILE A 155 -8.84 -16.65 3.03
CA ILE A 155 -8.77 -15.18 3.16
C ILE A 155 -7.89 -14.57 2.06
N PHE A 156 -6.68 -15.08 1.86
CA PHE A 156 -5.66 -14.44 1.00
C PHE A 156 -5.35 -15.20 -0.28
N GLY A 157 -5.81 -16.44 -0.42
CA GLY A 157 -5.48 -17.29 -1.55
C GLY A 157 -4.07 -17.88 -1.48
N ASP A 158 -3.60 -18.34 -2.62
CA ASP A 158 -2.28 -18.94 -2.78
C ASP A 158 -1.24 -17.83 -3.03
N LEU A 159 -0.65 -17.31 -1.95
CA LEU A 159 0.44 -16.34 -2.04
C LEU A 159 1.77 -17.09 -2.24
N PRO A 160 2.75 -16.49 -2.94
CA PRO A 160 4.10 -17.05 -3.02
C PRO A 160 4.79 -17.05 -1.65
N ASP A 161 5.84 -17.83 -1.50
CA ASP A 161 6.83 -17.60 -0.44
C ASP A 161 7.76 -16.42 -0.81
N LEU A 162 8.61 -15.97 0.12
CA LEU A 162 9.51 -14.83 -0.13
C LEU A 162 10.51 -15.07 -1.27
N PRO A 163 11.17 -16.23 -1.40
CA PRO A 163 11.98 -16.58 -2.58
C PRO A 163 11.22 -16.47 -3.88
N GLU A 164 10.03 -17.05 -3.98
CA GLU A 164 9.19 -17.03 -5.18
C GLU A 164 8.73 -15.62 -5.53
N LEU A 165 8.40 -14.78 -4.54
CA LEU A 165 8.09 -13.37 -4.75
C LEU A 165 9.26 -12.65 -5.41
N LEU A 166 10.48 -12.84 -4.92
CA LEU A 166 11.68 -12.25 -5.51
C LEU A 166 12.00 -12.81 -6.90
N ASP A 167 11.81 -14.08 -7.11
CA ASP A 167 11.97 -14.72 -8.42
C ASP A 167 10.99 -14.16 -9.47
N GLN A 168 9.76 -13.84 -9.08
CA GLN A 168 8.79 -13.17 -9.94
C GLN A 168 9.28 -11.75 -10.31
N VAL A 169 9.81 -10.98 -9.35
CA VAL A 169 10.38 -9.65 -9.60
C VAL A 169 11.54 -9.74 -10.61
N ILE A 170 12.47 -10.68 -10.41
CA ILE A 170 13.63 -10.89 -11.27
C ILE A 170 13.20 -11.36 -12.66
N SER A 171 12.29 -12.32 -12.74
CA SER A 171 11.78 -12.90 -14.00
C SER A 171 11.04 -11.87 -14.85
N ALA A 172 10.39 -10.86 -14.21
CA ALA A 172 9.79 -9.72 -14.89
C ALA A 172 10.83 -8.69 -15.38
N GLY A 173 12.12 -8.99 -15.24
CA GLY A 173 13.24 -8.16 -15.71
C GLY A 173 13.60 -7.01 -14.77
N TRP A 174 13.12 -7.00 -13.54
CA TRP A 174 13.51 -6.03 -12.53
C TRP A 174 14.73 -6.53 -11.75
N THR A 175 15.61 -5.62 -11.36
CA THR A 175 16.78 -5.94 -10.54
C THR A 175 16.56 -5.43 -9.13
N PRO A 176 16.30 -6.29 -8.13
CA PRO A 176 16.17 -5.88 -6.73
C PRO A 176 17.44 -5.19 -6.24
N THR A 177 17.31 -4.05 -5.58
CA THR A 177 18.42 -3.26 -5.05
C THR A 177 18.36 -3.06 -3.54
N HIS A 178 17.17 -3.15 -2.98
CA HIS A 178 16.90 -3.04 -1.55
C HIS A 178 15.57 -3.73 -1.24
N GLY A 179 15.38 -4.15 0.01
CA GLY A 179 14.13 -4.75 0.45
C GLY A 179 13.95 -4.62 1.96
N HIS A 180 12.71 -4.72 2.38
CA HIS A 180 12.29 -4.83 3.77
C HIS A 180 11.20 -5.89 3.88
N THR A 181 11.34 -6.80 4.82
CA THR A 181 10.27 -7.72 5.24
C THR A 181 9.72 -7.24 6.57
N SER A 182 8.41 -7.06 6.64
CA SER A 182 7.77 -6.59 7.86
C SER A 182 8.07 -7.53 9.03
N THR A 183 8.53 -6.95 10.11
CA THR A 183 8.71 -7.70 11.36
C THR A 183 7.35 -8.11 11.94
N ARG A 184 7.32 -9.13 12.79
CA ARG A 184 6.09 -9.50 13.50
C ARG A 184 5.51 -8.32 14.29
N GLY A 185 6.35 -7.46 14.83
CA GLY A 185 5.93 -6.26 15.55
C GLY A 185 5.23 -5.24 14.67
N GLU A 186 5.69 -5.04 13.43
CA GLU A 186 5.06 -4.17 12.44
C GLU A 186 3.71 -4.72 11.97
N LEU A 187 3.65 -6.03 11.69
CA LEU A 187 2.40 -6.72 11.36
C LEU A 187 1.38 -6.59 12.51
N ASP A 188 1.77 -6.90 13.74
CA ASP A 188 0.90 -6.77 14.90
C ASP A 188 0.44 -5.32 15.13
N ALA A 189 1.32 -4.33 14.96
CA ALA A 189 0.98 -2.92 15.11
C ALA A 189 -0.03 -2.45 14.05
N TYR A 190 0.13 -2.91 12.81
CA TYR A 190 -0.81 -2.64 11.72
C TYR A 190 -2.21 -3.20 12.05
N GLU A 191 -2.29 -4.46 12.43
CA GLU A 191 -3.54 -5.15 12.75
C GLU A 191 -4.26 -4.53 13.96
N TRP A 192 -3.52 -4.18 15.00
CA TRP A 192 -4.07 -3.45 16.14
C TRP A 192 -4.56 -2.06 15.76
N SER A 193 -3.85 -1.35 14.87
CA SER A 193 -4.27 -0.05 14.38
C SER A 193 -5.54 -0.15 13.55
N TRP A 194 -5.63 -1.14 12.66
CA TRP A 194 -6.78 -1.38 11.80
C TRP A 194 -8.04 -1.68 12.62
N THR A 195 -7.97 -2.67 13.50
CA THR A 195 -9.10 -3.10 14.33
C THR A 195 -9.46 -2.07 15.40
N GLY A 196 -8.45 -1.43 15.99
CA GLY A 196 -8.63 -0.41 17.02
C GLY A 196 -9.27 0.87 16.48
N SER A 197 -8.76 1.42 15.37
CA SER A 197 -9.34 2.63 14.76
C SER A 197 -10.82 2.46 14.45
N LEU A 198 -11.19 1.31 13.90
CA LEU A 198 -12.58 1.03 13.52
C LEU A 198 -13.46 0.84 14.75
N THR A 199 -12.94 0.16 15.79
CA THR A 199 -13.66 -0.06 17.04
C THR A 199 -13.89 1.26 17.79
N GLU A 200 -12.86 2.10 17.96
CA GLU A 200 -12.99 3.38 18.65
C GLU A 200 -13.93 4.33 17.91
N TRP A 201 -13.78 4.42 16.57
CA TRP A 201 -14.72 5.21 15.79
C TRP A 201 -16.18 4.77 16.03
N ALA A 202 -16.45 3.46 16.04
CA ALA A 202 -17.79 2.93 16.24
C ALA A 202 -18.34 3.22 17.65
N LEU A 203 -17.48 3.18 18.68
CA LEU A 203 -17.86 3.49 20.06
C LEU A 203 -18.14 4.99 20.25
N ASP A 204 -17.42 5.86 19.54
CA ASP A 204 -17.58 7.31 19.58
C ASP A 204 -18.80 7.79 18.77
N HIS A 205 -19.34 6.94 17.88
CA HIS A 205 -20.47 7.27 16.99
C HIS A 205 -21.63 6.28 17.13
N PRO A 206 -22.25 6.12 18.32
CA PRO A 206 -23.26 5.08 18.58
C PRO A 206 -24.53 5.24 17.75
N GLU A 207 -24.81 6.44 17.23
CA GLU A 207 -25.99 6.72 16.39
C GLU A 207 -25.71 6.63 14.88
N ASP A 208 -24.45 6.36 14.48
CA ASP A 208 -24.12 6.24 13.08
C ASP A 208 -24.67 4.93 12.49
N PRO A 209 -25.28 4.95 11.30
CA PRO A 209 -25.88 3.75 10.71
C PRO A 209 -24.87 2.63 10.41
N ASP A 210 -23.58 2.94 10.25
CA ASP A 210 -22.52 1.96 9.99
C ASP A 210 -21.86 1.43 11.28
N GLN A 211 -22.26 1.93 12.46
CA GLN A 211 -21.63 1.62 13.76
C GLN A 211 -21.57 0.10 14.06
N ALA A 212 -22.72 -0.58 13.97
CA ALA A 212 -22.81 -2.00 14.30
C ALA A 212 -21.96 -2.86 13.34
N GLU A 213 -21.89 -2.47 12.07
CA GLU A 213 -21.10 -3.17 11.08
C GLU A 213 -19.60 -2.91 11.27
N ALA A 214 -19.22 -1.70 11.64
CA ALA A 214 -17.83 -1.38 12.00
C ALA A 214 -17.32 -2.25 13.16
N LEU A 215 -18.13 -2.42 14.22
CA LEU A 215 -17.79 -3.32 15.33
C LEU A 215 -17.69 -4.77 14.87
N THR A 216 -18.60 -5.22 14.03
CA THR A 216 -18.59 -6.59 13.50
C THR A 216 -17.34 -6.81 12.63
N ALA A 217 -17.04 -5.89 11.72
CA ALA A 217 -15.87 -5.97 10.86
C ALA A 217 -14.56 -6.00 11.67
N ALA A 218 -14.44 -5.12 12.68
CA ALA A 218 -13.27 -5.09 13.54
C ALA A 218 -13.10 -6.39 14.35
N ALA A 219 -14.19 -6.96 14.85
CA ALA A 219 -14.15 -8.22 15.60
C ALA A 219 -13.79 -9.41 14.71
N THR A 220 -14.40 -9.51 13.53
CA THR A 220 -14.13 -10.57 12.54
C THR A 220 -12.67 -10.52 12.11
N HIS A 221 -12.20 -9.36 11.67
CA HIS A 221 -10.81 -9.18 11.22
C HIS A 221 -9.80 -9.53 12.33
N ARG A 222 -10.06 -9.12 13.57
CA ARG A 222 -9.19 -9.46 14.71
C ARG A 222 -9.15 -10.96 14.99
N ASP A 223 -10.30 -11.66 14.89
CA ASP A 223 -10.36 -13.10 15.07
C ASP A 223 -9.62 -13.84 13.95
N GLU A 224 -9.81 -13.46 12.69
CA GLU A 224 -9.09 -13.98 11.53
C GLU A 224 -7.58 -13.77 11.69
N TRP A 225 -7.16 -12.54 12.03
CA TRP A 225 -5.75 -12.25 12.27
C TRP A 225 -5.17 -13.16 13.36
N LEU A 226 -5.73 -13.14 14.55
CA LEU A 226 -5.15 -13.82 15.71
C LEU A 226 -5.15 -15.36 15.58
N ARG A 227 -6.15 -15.94 14.91
CA ARG A 227 -6.37 -17.39 14.87
C ARG A 227 -5.88 -18.01 13.57
N ASP A 228 -6.00 -17.30 12.46
CA ASP A 228 -5.86 -17.93 11.15
C ASP A 228 -4.55 -17.57 10.46
N TYR A 229 -4.15 -16.29 10.40
CA TYR A 229 -3.01 -15.90 9.58
C TYR A 229 -1.83 -15.23 10.29
N ARG A 230 -1.95 -14.83 11.58
CA ARG A 230 -0.87 -14.16 12.30
C ARG A 230 0.46 -14.91 12.27
N ALA A 231 0.42 -16.25 12.29
CA ALA A 231 1.63 -17.07 12.34
C ALA A 231 2.31 -17.28 10.98
N SER A 232 1.59 -17.10 9.88
CA SER A 232 2.03 -17.47 8.53
C SER A 232 2.14 -16.31 7.55
N PHE A 233 1.41 -15.22 7.78
CA PHE A 233 1.39 -14.08 6.89
C PHE A 233 2.63 -13.21 7.06
N GLY A 234 3.23 -12.82 5.94
CA GLY A 234 4.31 -11.87 5.82
C GLY A 234 3.98 -10.78 4.79
N PHE A 235 4.68 -9.66 4.88
CA PHE A 235 4.62 -8.57 3.90
C PHE A 235 6.02 -8.11 3.57
N ALA A 236 6.29 -7.88 2.29
CA ALA A 236 7.61 -7.43 1.83
C ALA A 236 7.50 -6.22 0.91
N CYS A 237 8.41 -5.27 1.09
CA CYS A 237 8.64 -4.21 0.13
C CYS A 237 9.98 -4.41 -0.57
N VAL A 238 9.98 -4.26 -1.88
CA VAL A 238 11.17 -4.41 -2.73
C VAL A 238 11.37 -3.14 -3.55
N VAL A 239 12.55 -2.55 -3.45
CA VAL A 239 13.03 -1.52 -4.38
C VAL A 239 13.80 -2.21 -5.49
N ALA A 240 13.39 -2.01 -6.74
CA ALA A 240 14.03 -2.61 -7.89
C ALA A 240 14.32 -1.58 -8.99
N ARG A 241 15.26 -1.87 -9.88
CA ARG A 241 15.59 -1.05 -11.05
C ARG A 241 15.11 -1.71 -12.33
N ALA A 242 14.64 -0.86 -13.27
CA ALA A 242 14.24 -1.27 -14.61
C ALA A 242 15.44 -1.54 -15.53
#